data_0b069ba309acc3a2f30762810078e20e
#
_entry.id   0b069ba309acc3a2f30762810078e20e
#
_cell.length_a   1.000
_cell.length_b   1.000
_cell.length_c   1.000
_cell.angle_alpha   90.00
_cell.angle_beta   90.00
_cell.angle_gamma   90.00
#
_symmetry.space_group_name_H-M   'P 1'
#
loop_
_entity.id
_entity.type
_entity.pdbx_description
1 polymer ?
#
loop_
_entity_poly.entity_id
_entity_poly.type
_entity_poly.pdbx_seq_one_letter_code
_entity_poly.pdbx_strand_id
1 'polypeptide(L)'
;MNHAPIQTATLTWNEQGTPVSKQFDDVYFSNQDGLEETRYVFLHGNRLPQRFATHPRPLLVVAETGFGTGLNFLTLWQAFAGFRQAEPDAALQRLHFISFEKFPLQQADLAAAHARWPELAPYADELRAQWPLPLPGCHRLLLAEGRITLDLWFGDVNDLLPQFDASMNNQVDAWFLDGFAPAKNPDMWTEQLFAAMARFARPGGSFATFTAAGFVRRGLQQAGFQVNRCKGFGQKREMLAGELPADAQPTPHPAPWYRRPAADNTADIALIGGGVASALTALALLRRGATVTLY
;
A
#
# COMPACT_ATOMS: atom_id res chain seq x y z
N MET A 1 21.03 -17.54 -5.03
CA MET A 1 19.59 -17.78 -4.86
C MET A 1 19.00 -17.97 -6.24
N ASN A 2 18.42 -19.14 -6.53
CA ASN A 2 17.69 -19.35 -7.79
C ASN A 2 16.33 -18.65 -7.64
N HIS A 3 16.22 -17.43 -8.10
CA HIS A 3 14.91 -16.77 -8.17
C HIS A 3 14.16 -17.33 -9.38
N ALA A 4 13.07 -18.02 -9.11
CA ALA A 4 12.13 -18.38 -10.16
C ALA A 4 11.65 -17.08 -10.86
N PRO A 5 11.51 -17.07 -12.19
CA PRO A 5 10.99 -15.90 -12.88
C PRO A 5 9.57 -15.58 -12.41
N ILE A 6 9.26 -14.29 -12.26
CA ILE A 6 7.91 -13.84 -11.94
C ILE A 6 6.98 -14.20 -13.10
N GLN A 7 5.88 -14.87 -12.78
CA GLN A 7 4.80 -15.09 -13.72
C GLN A 7 3.86 -13.88 -13.69
N THR A 8 3.53 -13.35 -14.85
CA THR A 8 2.49 -12.33 -14.96
C THR A 8 1.09 -12.96 -14.85
N ALA A 9 0.13 -12.20 -14.37
CA ALA A 9 -1.26 -12.65 -14.32
C ALA A 9 -1.81 -12.96 -15.71
N THR A 10 -2.68 -13.97 -15.77
CA THR A 10 -3.47 -14.26 -16.97
C THR A 10 -4.93 -13.94 -16.68
N LEU A 11 -5.50 -13.03 -17.47
CA LEU A 11 -6.85 -12.52 -17.27
C LEU A 11 -7.84 -13.04 -18.31
N THR A 12 -9.11 -13.01 -17.92
CA THR A 12 -10.27 -12.90 -18.79
C THR A 12 -11.11 -11.72 -18.35
N TRP A 13 -12.00 -11.27 -19.21
CA TRP A 13 -12.95 -10.20 -18.91
C TRP A 13 -14.35 -10.79 -18.89
N ASN A 14 -15.08 -10.53 -17.82
CA ASN A 14 -16.47 -11.00 -17.74
C ASN A 14 -17.42 -10.06 -18.51
N GLU A 15 -18.72 -10.40 -18.55
CA GLU A 15 -19.74 -9.63 -19.25
C GLU A 15 -19.89 -8.19 -18.74
N GLN A 16 -19.52 -7.93 -17.50
CA GLN A 16 -19.53 -6.59 -16.88
C GLN A 16 -18.23 -5.81 -17.16
N GLY A 17 -17.30 -6.38 -17.93
CA GLY A 17 -16.02 -5.76 -18.22
C GLY A 17 -15.07 -5.72 -17.01
N THR A 18 -15.26 -6.63 -16.05
CA THR A 18 -14.37 -6.77 -14.89
C THR A 18 -13.30 -7.81 -15.17
N PRO A 19 -12.02 -7.55 -14.88
CA PRO A 19 -10.95 -8.53 -15.05
C PRO A 19 -11.11 -9.67 -14.03
N VAL A 20 -10.95 -10.89 -14.51
CA VAL A 20 -11.03 -12.14 -13.74
C VAL A 20 -9.71 -12.86 -13.85
N SER A 21 -9.13 -13.23 -12.71
CA SER A 21 -7.95 -14.08 -12.67
C SER A 21 -8.28 -15.48 -13.14
N LYS A 22 -7.59 -15.98 -14.16
CA LYS A 22 -7.73 -17.39 -14.57
C LYS A 22 -7.19 -18.37 -13.54
N GLN A 23 -6.21 -17.92 -12.75
CA GLN A 23 -5.54 -18.76 -11.77
C GLN A 23 -6.38 -18.98 -10.51
N PHE A 24 -7.10 -17.93 -10.06
CA PHE A 24 -7.89 -17.96 -8.84
C PHE A 24 -9.40 -18.04 -9.11
N ASP A 25 -9.82 -17.90 -10.36
CA ASP A 25 -11.24 -17.84 -10.74
C ASP A 25 -12.03 -16.85 -9.89
N ASP A 26 -11.44 -15.63 -9.73
CA ASP A 26 -12.00 -14.56 -8.93
C ASP A 26 -11.79 -13.20 -9.61
N VAL A 27 -12.66 -12.24 -9.29
CA VAL A 27 -12.62 -10.89 -9.86
C VAL A 27 -11.61 -10.02 -9.13
N TYR A 28 -10.96 -9.11 -9.85
CA TYR A 28 -10.02 -8.16 -9.23
C TYR A 28 -10.70 -7.04 -8.44
N PHE A 29 -11.95 -6.75 -8.75
CA PHE A 29 -12.77 -5.77 -8.03
C PHE A 29 -14.26 -6.07 -8.25
N SER A 30 -15.13 -5.46 -7.44
CA SER A 30 -16.57 -5.68 -7.49
C SER A 30 -17.17 -5.36 -8.86
N ASN A 31 -17.98 -6.27 -9.37
CA ASN A 31 -18.76 -6.06 -10.59
C ASN A 31 -19.78 -4.91 -10.46
N GLN A 32 -20.25 -4.63 -9.24
CA GLN A 32 -21.23 -3.59 -8.98
C GLN A 32 -20.57 -2.19 -9.10
N ASP A 33 -19.56 -1.95 -8.30
CA ASP A 33 -18.74 -0.73 -8.33
C ASP A 33 -17.45 -0.96 -7.54
N GLY A 34 -16.33 -1.19 -8.25
CA GLY A 34 -15.03 -1.45 -7.62
C GLY A 34 -14.46 -0.23 -6.93
N LEU A 35 -14.68 0.97 -7.48
CA LEU A 35 -14.16 2.20 -6.90
C LEU A 35 -14.88 2.55 -5.59
N GLU A 36 -16.21 2.44 -5.56
CA GLU A 36 -16.98 2.66 -4.35
C GLU A 36 -16.73 1.56 -3.30
N GLU A 37 -16.50 0.30 -3.71
CA GLU A 37 -16.08 -0.74 -2.79
C GLU A 37 -14.72 -0.40 -2.15
N THR A 38 -13.76 0.06 -2.92
CA THR A 38 -12.46 0.50 -2.43
C THR A 38 -12.59 1.67 -1.43
N ARG A 39 -13.37 2.68 -1.77
CA ARG A 39 -13.64 3.82 -0.88
C ARG A 39 -14.27 3.37 0.43
N TYR A 40 -15.25 2.47 0.34
CA TYR A 40 -15.99 1.98 1.51
C TYR A 40 -15.13 1.05 2.38
N VAL A 41 -14.55 0.00 1.79
CA VAL A 41 -13.84 -1.03 2.52
C VAL A 41 -12.51 -0.51 3.04
N PHE A 42 -11.67 0.01 2.15
CA PHE A 42 -10.27 0.28 2.49
C PHE A 42 -10.05 1.70 3.02
N LEU A 43 -10.64 2.71 2.39
CA LEU A 43 -10.45 4.07 2.88
C LEU A 43 -11.31 4.33 4.13
N HIS A 44 -12.62 4.16 4.03
CA HIS A 44 -13.50 4.41 5.16
C HIS A 44 -13.29 3.43 6.32
N GLY A 45 -13.06 2.13 6.01
CA GLY A 45 -12.73 1.12 7.02
C GLY A 45 -11.47 1.45 7.83
N ASN A 46 -10.51 2.14 7.24
CA ASN A 46 -9.32 2.67 7.90
C ASN A 46 -9.47 4.13 8.37
N ARG A 47 -10.61 4.78 8.15
CA ARG A 47 -10.88 6.18 8.50
C ARG A 47 -9.86 7.15 7.87
N LEU A 48 -9.32 6.82 6.68
CA LEU A 48 -8.15 7.51 6.15
C LEU A 48 -8.40 8.97 5.76
N PRO A 49 -9.45 9.37 5.04
CA PRO A 49 -9.62 10.78 4.73
C PRO A 49 -9.72 11.65 5.98
N GLN A 50 -10.41 11.18 7.00
CA GLN A 50 -10.58 11.91 8.27
C GLN A 50 -9.29 11.99 9.08
N ARG A 51 -8.44 10.94 8.99
CA ARG A 51 -7.16 10.89 9.70
C ARG A 51 -6.07 11.77 9.09
N PHE A 52 -6.21 12.17 7.83
CA PHE A 52 -5.17 12.99 7.17
C PHE A 52 -4.92 14.30 7.89
N ALA A 53 -5.99 15.05 8.24
CA ALA A 53 -5.88 16.35 8.90
C ALA A 53 -5.29 16.27 10.32
N THR A 54 -5.49 15.16 11.01
CA THR A 54 -5.02 14.95 12.39
C THR A 54 -3.78 14.08 12.47
N HIS A 55 -3.21 13.67 11.33
CA HIS A 55 -2.02 12.81 11.32
C HIS A 55 -0.80 13.58 11.87
N PRO A 56 -0.12 13.07 12.92
CA PRO A 56 0.88 13.86 13.65
C PRO A 56 2.24 13.92 12.95
N ARG A 57 2.41 13.19 11.83
CA ARG A 57 3.70 13.04 11.17
C ARG A 57 3.62 13.48 9.70
N PRO A 58 4.75 13.88 9.10
CA PRO A 58 4.77 14.30 7.70
C PRO A 58 4.58 13.15 6.71
N LEU A 59 4.63 11.90 7.17
CA LEU A 59 4.54 10.70 6.34
C LEU A 59 3.45 9.76 6.86
N LEU A 60 2.50 9.39 6.01
CA LEU A 60 1.56 8.29 6.21
C LEU A 60 2.11 7.05 5.50
N VAL A 61 2.17 5.92 6.21
CA VAL A 61 2.58 4.63 5.65
C VAL A 61 1.39 3.70 5.59
N VAL A 62 1.04 3.27 4.38
CA VAL A 62 -0.02 2.28 4.14
C VAL A 62 0.60 1.03 3.54
N ALA A 63 0.20 -0.12 4.02
CA ALA A 63 0.62 -1.40 3.45
C ALA A 63 -0.59 -2.19 2.95
N GLU A 64 -0.40 -2.98 1.91
CA GLU A 64 -1.43 -3.75 1.22
C GLU A 64 -0.94 -5.15 0.89
N THR A 65 -1.85 -6.11 0.85
CA THR A 65 -1.59 -7.48 0.39
C THR A 65 -2.34 -7.73 -0.92
N GLY A 66 -1.67 -7.76 -2.05
CA GLY A 66 -2.32 -7.93 -3.36
C GLY A 66 -2.62 -6.61 -4.05
N PHE A 67 -1.65 -6.14 -4.85
CA PHE A 67 -1.78 -4.90 -5.61
C PHE A 67 -2.86 -4.96 -6.69
N GLY A 68 -2.95 -6.12 -7.37
CA GLY A 68 -3.92 -6.35 -8.44
C GLY A 68 -3.83 -5.28 -9.53
N THR A 69 -4.95 -4.58 -9.76
CA THR A 69 -5.02 -3.46 -10.70
C THR A 69 -4.49 -2.13 -10.13
N GLY A 70 -4.14 -2.10 -8.84
CA GLY A 70 -3.74 -0.88 -8.13
C GLY A 70 -4.89 0.08 -7.81
N LEU A 71 -6.13 -0.39 -7.89
CA LEU A 71 -7.32 0.45 -7.66
C LEU A 71 -7.32 1.07 -6.26
N ASN A 72 -6.94 0.29 -5.23
CA ASN A 72 -6.85 0.79 -3.87
C ASN A 72 -5.80 1.91 -3.73
N PHE A 73 -4.65 1.72 -4.34
CA PHE A 73 -3.59 2.71 -4.37
C PHE A 73 -4.01 3.99 -5.09
N LEU A 74 -4.59 3.88 -6.30
CA LEU A 74 -5.04 5.03 -7.09
C LEU A 74 -6.14 5.82 -6.37
N THR A 75 -7.07 5.12 -5.72
CA THR A 75 -8.15 5.73 -4.94
C THR A 75 -7.61 6.48 -3.72
N LEU A 76 -6.66 5.89 -3.01
CA LEU A 76 -5.98 6.54 -1.89
C LEU A 76 -5.17 7.75 -2.36
N TRP A 77 -4.48 7.63 -3.48
CA TRP A 77 -3.72 8.75 -4.06
C TRP A 77 -4.65 9.92 -4.41
N GLN A 78 -5.78 9.65 -5.08
CA GLN A 78 -6.78 10.68 -5.38
C GLN A 78 -7.25 11.40 -4.11
N ALA A 79 -7.61 10.63 -3.07
CA ALA A 79 -8.05 11.19 -1.79
C ALA A 79 -6.95 12.02 -1.11
N PHE A 80 -5.71 11.54 -1.13
CA PHE A 80 -4.56 12.25 -0.57
C PHE A 80 -4.24 13.53 -1.36
N ALA A 81 -4.29 13.50 -2.69
CA ALA A 81 -4.07 14.68 -3.53
C ALA A 81 -5.11 15.77 -3.25
N GLY A 82 -6.39 15.41 -3.14
CA GLY A 82 -7.46 16.33 -2.76
C GLY A 82 -7.25 16.94 -1.37
N PHE A 83 -6.83 16.13 -0.40
CA PHE A 83 -6.46 16.61 0.93
C PHE A 83 -5.29 17.61 0.88
N ARG A 84 -4.22 17.31 0.15
CA ARG A 84 -3.05 18.20 0.03
C ARG A 84 -3.39 19.52 -0.66
N GLN A 85 -4.34 19.50 -1.59
CA GLN A 85 -4.83 20.72 -2.23
C GLN A 85 -5.66 21.58 -1.27
N ALA A 86 -6.49 20.94 -0.44
CA ALA A 86 -7.35 21.64 0.53
C ALA A 86 -6.57 22.14 1.75
N GLU A 87 -5.57 21.39 2.21
CA GLU A 87 -4.83 21.62 3.44
C GLU A 87 -3.31 21.63 3.18
N PRO A 88 -2.78 22.63 2.45
CA PRO A 88 -1.36 22.66 2.05
C PRO A 88 -0.39 22.73 3.23
N ASP A 89 -0.80 23.29 4.36
CA ASP A 89 0.03 23.48 5.55
C ASP A 89 -0.14 22.37 6.60
N ALA A 90 -0.97 21.35 6.32
CA ALA A 90 -1.14 20.23 7.24
C ALA A 90 0.19 19.51 7.49
N ALA A 91 0.36 18.93 8.68
CA ALA A 91 1.58 18.21 9.05
C ALA A 91 1.87 17.03 8.09
N LEU A 92 0.83 16.35 7.62
CA LEU A 92 0.94 15.24 6.66
C LEU A 92 1.25 15.75 5.26
N GLN A 93 2.47 15.46 4.78
CA GLN A 93 3.00 15.95 3.50
C GLN A 93 3.17 14.85 2.44
N ARG A 94 3.37 13.60 2.87
CA ARG A 94 3.75 12.49 1.99
C ARG A 94 3.00 11.20 2.32
N LEU A 95 2.87 10.37 1.29
CA LEU A 95 2.33 9.03 1.38
C LEU A 95 3.41 8.01 0.96
N HIS A 96 3.59 6.97 1.74
CA HIS A 96 4.34 5.77 1.35
C HIS A 96 3.38 4.59 1.33
N PHE A 97 3.21 4.02 0.15
CA PHE A 97 2.38 2.84 -0.07
C PHE A 97 3.27 1.64 -0.36
N ILE A 98 3.09 0.56 0.38
CA ILE A 98 3.84 -0.69 0.24
C ILE A 98 2.84 -1.76 -0.15
N SER A 99 3.03 -2.42 -1.29
CA SER A 99 2.14 -3.47 -1.72
C SER A 99 2.89 -4.69 -2.24
N PHE A 100 2.29 -5.86 -2.05
CA PHE A 100 2.81 -7.14 -2.49
C PHE A 100 1.97 -7.66 -3.65
N GLU A 101 2.63 -8.21 -4.68
CA GLU A 101 1.93 -8.79 -5.83
C GLU A 101 2.68 -10.02 -6.36
N LYS A 102 2.02 -11.17 -6.31
CA LYS A 102 2.62 -12.42 -6.76
C LYS A 102 2.60 -12.57 -8.27
N PHE A 103 1.57 -12.05 -8.92
CA PHE A 103 1.32 -12.17 -10.34
C PHE A 103 1.02 -10.80 -10.95
N PRO A 104 2.04 -9.94 -11.14
CA PRO A 104 1.83 -8.58 -11.64
C PRO A 104 1.13 -8.59 -13.00
N LEU A 105 0.20 -7.66 -13.17
CA LEU A 105 -0.50 -7.44 -14.42
C LEU A 105 0.43 -6.86 -15.49
N GLN A 106 0.17 -7.18 -16.74
CA GLN A 106 0.82 -6.51 -17.85
C GLN A 106 0.28 -5.09 -18.00
N GLN A 107 1.11 -4.19 -18.52
CA GLN A 107 0.75 -2.78 -18.68
C GLN A 107 -0.53 -2.58 -19.52
N ALA A 108 -0.73 -3.42 -20.54
CA ALA A 108 -1.95 -3.38 -21.36
C ALA A 108 -3.21 -3.74 -20.57
N ASP A 109 -3.12 -4.75 -19.69
CA ASP A 109 -4.24 -5.17 -18.83
C ASP A 109 -4.56 -4.09 -17.78
N LEU A 110 -3.54 -3.45 -17.22
CA LEU A 110 -3.72 -2.29 -16.34
C LEU A 110 -4.42 -1.14 -17.06
N ALA A 111 -4.01 -0.83 -18.28
CA ALA A 111 -4.62 0.23 -19.07
C ALA A 111 -6.11 -0.06 -19.34
N ALA A 112 -6.44 -1.30 -19.69
CA ALA A 112 -7.81 -1.73 -19.91
C ALA A 112 -8.66 -1.67 -18.63
N ALA A 113 -8.10 -2.08 -17.47
CA ALA A 113 -8.79 -1.99 -16.19
C ALA A 113 -9.03 -0.54 -15.76
N HIS A 114 -8.02 0.32 -15.88
CA HIS A 114 -8.09 1.72 -15.47
C HIS A 114 -9.03 2.58 -16.33
N ALA A 115 -9.23 2.21 -17.60
CA ALA A 115 -10.16 2.92 -18.49
C ALA A 115 -11.59 3.02 -17.96
N ARG A 116 -11.94 2.17 -16.98
CA ARG A 116 -13.25 2.16 -16.32
C ARG A 116 -13.49 3.40 -15.44
N TRP A 117 -12.43 4.03 -14.96
CA TRP A 117 -12.52 5.18 -14.04
C TRP A 117 -11.76 6.40 -14.59
N PRO A 118 -12.41 7.21 -15.47
CA PRO A 118 -11.79 8.41 -16.02
C PRO A 118 -11.29 9.41 -14.98
N GLU A 119 -11.94 9.46 -13.81
CA GLU A 119 -11.56 10.32 -12.69
C GLU A 119 -10.23 9.93 -12.03
N LEU A 120 -9.76 8.71 -12.24
CA LEU A 120 -8.44 8.24 -11.79
C LEU A 120 -7.37 8.35 -12.88
N ALA A 121 -7.74 8.75 -14.11
CA ALA A 121 -6.84 8.72 -15.27
C ALA A 121 -5.49 9.43 -15.02
N PRO A 122 -5.42 10.64 -14.44
CA PRO A 122 -4.13 11.33 -14.23
C PRO A 122 -3.16 10.51 -13.36
N TYR A 123 -3.67 9.87 -12.32
CA TYR A 123 -2.88 9.03 -11.40
C TYR A 123 -2.49 7.70 -12.05
N ALA A 124 -3.44 7.10 -12.78
CA ALA A 124 -3.23 5.84 -13.48
C ALA A 124 -2.22 5.97 -14.63
N ASP A 125 -2.23 7.09 -15.35
CA ASP A 125 -1.28 7.38 -16.43
C ASP A 125 0.15 7.50 -15.88
N GLU A 126 0.33 8.23 -14.77
CA GLU A 126 1.63 8.37 -14.12
C GLU A 126 2.15 7.04 -13.57
N LEU A 127 1.27 6.22 -12.94
CA LEU A 127 1.62 4.88 -12.49
C LEU A 127 2.07 4.00 -13.65
N ARG A 128 1.29 3.95 -14.75
CA ARG A 128 1.62 3.12 -15.92
C ARG A 128 2.90 3.57 -16.63
N ALA A 129 3.17 4.86 -16.65
CA ALA A 129 4.41 5.39 -17.24
C ALA A 129 5.68 4.88 -16.52
N GLN A 130 5.56 4.51 -15.25
CA GLN A 130 6.65 3.98 -14.43
C GLN A 130 6.48 2.48 -14.11
N TRP A 131 5.51 1.78 -14.75
CA TRP A 131 5.22 0.38 -14.43
C TRP A 131 6.46 -0.50 -14.64
N PRO A 132 6.90 -1.23 -13.61
CA PRO A 132 8.16 -1.95 -13.66
C PRO A 132 8.06 -3.24 -14.50
N LEU A 133 9.23 -3.72 -14.91
CA LEU A 133 9.33 -5.07 -15.48
C LEU A 133 8.98 -6.12 -14.42
N PRO A 134 8.44 -7.29 -14.82
CA PRO A 134 8.04 -8.36 -13.89
C PRO A 134 9.26 -9.13 -13.35
N LEU A 135 10.08 -8.45 -12.59
CA LEU A 135 11.25 -9.02 -11.91
C LEU A 135 10.96 -9.18 -10.42
N PRO A 136 11.47 -10.22 -9.75
CA PRO A 136 11.25 -10.42 -8.32
C PRO A 136 11.92 -9.33 -7.47
N GLY A 137 11.30 -8.99 -6.34
CA GLY A 137 11.81 -8.03 -5.38
C GLY A 137 11.09 -6.68 -5.38
N CYS A 138 11.69 -5.69 -4.76
CA CYS A 138 11.10 -4.37 -4.56
C CYS A 138 11.36 -3.43 -5.74
N HIS A 139 10.29 -2.87 -6.27
CA HIS A 139 10.31 -1.80 -7.27
C HIS A 139 9.79 -0.51 -6.65
N ARG A 140 10.67 0.44 -6.41
CA ARG A 140 10.29 1.74 -5.85
C ARG A 140 9.98 2.74 -6.95
N LEU A 141 8.75 3.25 -6.95
CA LEU A 141 8.29 4.33 -7.82
C LEU A 141 8.15 5.61 -6.99
N LEU A 142 8.62 6.73 -7.56
CA LEU A 142 8.42 8.06 -6.99
C LEU A 142 7.43 8.81 -7.86
N LEU A 143 6.27 9.11 -7.31
CA LEU A 143 5.11 9.65 -7.98
C LEU A 143 4.73 11.01 -7.37
N ALA A 144 3.92 11.78 -8.07
CA ALA A 144 3.49 13.12 -7.64
C ALA A 144 4.69 14.00 -7.21
N GLU A 145 5.73 14.08 -8.05
CA GLU A 145 6.96 14.84 -7.77
C GLU A 145 7.68 14.41 -6.46
N GLY A 146 7.55 13.13 -6.09
CA GLY A 146 8.17 12.55 -4.90
C GLY A 146 7.34 12.66 -3.62
N ARG A 147 6.12 13.21 -3.69
CA ARG A 147 5.20 13.23 -2.54
C ARG A 147 4.62 11.86 -2.23
N ILE A 148 4.61 10.97 -3.22
CA ILE A 148 4.16 9.59 -3.07
C ILE A 148 5.31 8.66 -3.41
N THR A 149 5.60 7.75 -2.49
CA THR A 149 6.48 6.61 -2.71
C THR A 149 5.60 5.36 -2.78
N LEU A 150 5.72 4.61 -3.87
CA LEU A 150 5.11 3.30 -4.01
C LEU A 150 6.21 2.24 -4.06
N ASP A 151 6.22 1.32 -3.08
CA ASP A 151 7.06 0.14 -3.07
C ASP A 151 6.23 -1.07 -3.50
N LEU A 152 6.42 -1.51 -4.74
CA LEU A 152 5.83 -2.73 -5.27
C LEU A 152 6.77 -3.91 -5.05
N TRP A 153 6.35 -4.87 -4.24
CA TRP A 153 7.10 -6.09 -4.00
C TRP A 153 6.52 -7.22 -4.84
N PHE A 154 7.25 -7.58 -5.90
CA PHE A 154 6.84 -8.69 -6.77
C PHE A 154 7.34 -10.02 -6.23
N GLY A 155 6.42 -10.91 -5.89
CA GLY A 155 6.64 -12.24 -5.33
C GLY A 155 5.58 -12.65 -4.32
N ASP A 156 5.71 -13.86 -3.79
CA ASP A 156 4.81 -14.35 -2.74
C ASP A 156 5.02 -13.57 -1.44
N VAL A 157 3.95 -13.08 -0.86
CA VAL A 157 3.99 -12.29 0.38
C VAL A 157 4.62 -13.08 1.54
N ASN A 158 4.43 -14.39 1.60
CA ASN A 158 5.02 -15.24 2.63
C ASN A 158 6.54 -15.37 2.49
N ASP A 159 7.07 -15.28 1.27
CA ASP A 159 8.51 -15.30 1.00
C ASP A 159 9.15 -13.90 1.14
N LEU A 160 8.37 -12.86 0.91
CA LEU A 160 8.84 -11.47 0.94
C LEU A 160 8.83 -10.88 2.35
N LEU A 161 7.80 -11.13 3.16
CA LEU A 161 7.69 -10.56 4.51
C LEU A 161 8.90 -10.88 5.42
N PRO A 162 9.50 -12.09 5.38
CA PRO A 162 10.71 -12.36 6.15
C PRO A 162 11.94 -11.54 5.73
N GLN A 163 11.93 -10.94 4.53
CA GLN A 163 13.03 -10.10 4.04
C GLN A 163 12.98 -8.66 4.61
N PHE A 164 11.87 -8.28 5.22
CA PHE A 164 11.75 -7.00 5.89
C PHE A 164 12.52 -7.02 7.21
N ASP A 165 13.45 -6.11 7.34
CA ASP A 165 14.22 -5.96 8.55
C ASP A 165 13.43 -5.23 9.66
N ALA A 166 14.06 -5.07 10.81
CA ALA A 166 13.44 -4.43 11.95
C ALA A 166 13.16 -2.93 11.76
N SER A 167 13.67 -2.30 10.70
CA SER A 167 13.37 -0.88 10.41
C SER A 167 11.90 -0.66 10.04
N MET A 168 11.21 -1.73 9.58
CA MET A 168 9.79 -1.70 9.30
C MET A 168 8.89 -1.89 10.52
N ASN A 169 9.44 -2.31 11.66
CA ASN A 169 8.65 -2.47 12.88
C ASN A 169 8.00 -1.14 13.27
N ASN A 170 6.71 -1.18 13.58
CA ASN A 170 5.90 -0.03 14.00
C ASN A 170 5.89 1.13 12.97
N GLN A 171 5.96 0.84 11.67
CA GLN A 171 5.96 1.87 10.64
C GLN A 171 4.59 2.06 9.98
N VAL A 172 3.78 1.01 9.87
CA VAL A 172 2.54 1.03 9.11
C VAL A 172 1.40 1.65 9.91
N ASP A 173 0.75 2.64 9.32
CA ASP A 173 -0.40 3.37 9.90
C ASP A 173 -1.73 2.71 9.56
N ALA A 174 -1.82 2.09 8.39
CA ALA A 174 -3.02 1.40 7.92
C ALA A 174 -2.67 0.22 7.03
N TRP A 175 -3.39 -0.88 7.21
CA TRP A 175 -3.32 -2.05 6.36
C TRP A 175 -4.56 -2.18 5.48
N PHE A 176 -4.37 -2.33 4.18
CA PHE A 176 -5.36 -2.80 3.23
C PHE A 176 -5.15 -4.31 3.07
N LEU A 177 -5.88 -5.10 3.84
CA LEU A 177 -5.79 -6.55 3.77
C LEU A 177 -6.68 -7.03 2.63
N ASP A 178 -6.13 -6.97 1.42
CA ASP A 178 -6.80 -7.27 0.16
C ASP A 178 -6.18 -8.49 -0.54
N GLY A 179 -6.82 -8.93 -1.61
CA GLY A 179 -6.48 -10.07 -2.44
C GLY A 179 -7.70 -10.91 -2.79
N PHE A 180 -7.49 -12.01 -3.48
CA PHE A 180 -8.60 -12.92 -3.81
C PHE A 180 -9.20 -13.55 -2.56
N ALA A 181 -10.50 -13.88 -2.65
CA ALA A 181 -11.26 -14.39 -1.53
C ALA A 181 -10.54 -15.55 -0.82
N PRO A 182 -10.59 -15.64 0.52
CA PRO A 182 -9.86 -16.67 1.27
C PRO A 182 -10.15 -18.11 0.82
N ALA A 183 -11.33 -18.38 0.28
CA ALA A 183 -11.68 -19.68 -0.29
C ALA A 183 -11.03 -19.95 -1.65
N LYS A 184 -10.61 -18.89 -2.38
CA LYS A 184 -9.99 -18.98 -3.72
C LYS A 184 -8.46 -18.91 -3.65
N ASN A 185 -7.91 -18.19 -2.66
CA ASN A 185 -6.48 -18.03 -2.43
C ASN A 185 -6.13 -18.21 -0.94
N PRO A 186 -6.28 -19.39 -0.36
CA PRO A 186 -6.04 -19.60 1.08
C PRO A 186 -4.59 -19.35 1.49
N ASP A 187 -3.64 -19.55 0.59
CA ASP A 187 -2.20 -19.43 0.87
C ASP A 187 -1.76 -18.01 1.26
N MET A 188 -2.54 -17.01 0.90
CA MET A 188 -2.24 -15.62 1.27
C MET A 188 -2.72 -15.26 2.69
N TRP A 189 -3.72 -15.97 3.23
CA TRP A 189 -4.38 -15.62 4.50
C TRP A 189 -3.82 -16.42 5.68
N THR A 190 -2.53 -16.22 5.99
CA THR A 190 -1.77 -17.03 6.94
C THR A 190 -1.60 -16.34 8.30
N GLU A 191 -1.37 -17.14 9.33
CA GLU A 191 -1.00 -16.61 10.67
C GLU A 191 0.31 -15.82 10.63
N GLN A 192 1.24 -16.21 9.75
CA GLN A 192 2.50 -15.50 9.54
C GLN A 192 2.27 -14.09 8.97
N LEU A 193 1.34 -13.96 8.00
CA LEU A 193 0.93 -12.65 7.49
C LEU A 193 0.35 -11.79 8.62
N PHE A 194 -0.59 -12.30 9.39
CA PHE A 194 -1.25 -11.54 10.46
C PHE A 194 -0.26 -11.12 11.56
N ALA A 195 0.68 -11.99 11.93
CA ALA A 195 1.75 -11.66 12.85
C ALA A 195 2.69 -10.58 12.31
N ALA A 196 3.04 -10.63 11.02
CA ALA A 196 3.84 -9.60 10.37
C ALA A 196 3.10 -8.27 10.29
N MET A 197 1.80 -8.28 9.98
CA MET A 197 0.95 -7.08 10.00
C MET A 197 1.00 -6.40 11.39
N ALA A 198 0.83 -7.17 12.47
CA ALA A 198 0.89 -6.63 13.83
C ALA A 198 2.29 -6.08 14.18
N ARG A 199 3.36 -6.79 13.78
CA ARG A 199 4.74 -6.36 13.99
C ARG A 199 5.06 -5.04 13.30
N PHE A 200 4.56 -4.85 12.09
CA PHE A 200 4.82 -3.65 11.29
C PHE A 200 3.85 -2.51 11.60
N ALA A 201 2.65 -2.82 12.10
CA ALA A 201 1.68 -1.80 12.49
C ALA A 201 2.21 -0.94 13.64
N ARG A 202 1.89 0.34 13.60
CA ARG A 202 2.07 1.21 14.77
C ARG A 202 1.03 0.89 15.84
N PRO A 203 1.30 1.16 17.10
CA PRO A 203 0.24 1.29 18.09
C PRO A 203 -0.85 2.25 17.56
N GLY A 204 -2.10 1.83 17.56
CA GLY A 204 -3.22 2.54 16.92
C GLY A 204 -3.29 2.41 15.38
N GLY A 205 -2.39 1.64 14.77
CA GLY A 205 -2.46 1.32 13.33
C GLY A 205 -3.69 0.47 13.01
N SER A 206 -4.40 0.83 11.93
CA SER A 206 -5.67 0.20 11.57
C SER A 206 -5.51 -0.84 10.46
N PHE A 207 -6.54 -1.67 10.29
CA PHE A 207 -6.69 -2.51 9.11
C PHE A 207 -8.14 -2.54 8.65
N ALA A 208 -8.36 -2.83 7.38
CA ALA A 208 -9.66 -3.17 6.84
C ALA A 208 -9.54 -4.25 5.75
N THR A 209 -10.58 -5.07 5.61
CA THR A 209 -10.68 -6.13 4.60
C THR A 209 -12.14 -6.38 4.22
N PHE A 210 -12.36 -6.73 2.97
CA PHE A 210 -13.69 -7.04 2.44
C PHE A 210 -14.29 -8.35 2.98
N THR A 211 -13.47 -9.23 3.54
CA THR A 211 -13.91 -10.55 4.04
C THR A 211 -14.28 -10.51 5.51
N ALA A 212 -15.25 -11.35 5.88
CA ALA A 212 -15.61 -11.62 7.28
C ALA A 212 -15.35 -13.09 7.69
N ALA A 213 -14.47 -13.79 6.95
CA ALA A 213 -14.14 -15.18 7.20
C ALA A 213 -13.69 -15.40 8.66
N GLY A 214 -14.26 -16.42 9.31
CA GLY A 214 -14.05 -16.64 10.74
C GLY A 214 -12.59 -16.92 11.12
N PHE A 215 -11.84 -17.61 10.26
CA PHE A 215 -10.43 -17.88 10.53
C PHE A 215 -9.56 -16.62 10.36
N VAL A 216 -9.85 -15.75 9.39
CA VAL A 216 -9.18 -14.44 9.23
C VAL A 216 -9.40 -13.57 10.46
N ARG A 217 -10.67 -13.50 10.94
CA ARG A 217 -10.98 -12.76 12.17
C ARG A 217 -10.18 -13.29 13.37
N ARG A 218 -10.17 -14.61 13.58
CA ARG A 218 -9.44 -15.22 14.70
C ARG A 218 -7.93 -15.01 14.56
N GLY A 219 -7.36 -15.17 13.37
CA GLY A 219 -5.94 -14.95 13.13
C GLY A 219 -5.50 -13.52 13.43
N LEU A 220 -6.28 -12.52 13.00
CA LEU A 220 -6.02 -11.12 13.33
C LEU A 220 -6.13 -10.85 14.84
N GLN A 221 -7.13 -11.45 15.52
CA GLN A 221 -7.26 -11.33 16.98
C GLN A 221 -6.07 -11.97 17.72
N GLN A 222 -5.62 -13.14 17.27
CA GLN A 222 -4.44 -13.81 17.84
C GLN A 222 -3.16 -13.00 17.60
N ALA A 223 -3.06 -12.29 16.49
CA ALA A 223 -1.95 -11.38 16.21
C ALA A 223 -1.98 -10.09 17.05
N GLY A 224 -3.06 -9.83 17.80
CA GLY A 224 -3.17 -8.69 18.71
C GLY A 224 -4.07 -7.56 18.25
N PHE A 225 -4.71 -7.65 17.08
CA PHE A 225 -5.66 -6.64 16.62
C PHE A 225 -7.00 -6.73 17.37
N GLN A 226 -7.57 -5.59 17.68
CA GLN A 226 -8.98 -5.46 18.04
C GLN A 226 -9.80 -5.48 16.75
N VAL A 227 -10.61 -6.54 16.56
CA VAL A 227 -11.30 -6.81 15.30
C VAL A 227 -12.80 -6.60 15.45
N ASN A 228 -13.36 -5.72 14.62
CA ASN A 228 -14.77 -5.42 14.56
C ASN A 228 -15.38 -5.99 13.27
N ARG A 229 -16.62 -6.51 13.38
CA ARG A 229 -17.46 -6.79 12.23
C ARG A 229 -18.21 -5.52 11.88
N CYS A 230 -18.10 -5.10 10.64
CA CYS A 230 -18.80 -3.96 10.09
C CYS A 230 -19.73 -4.43 8.97
N LYS A 231 -20.71 -3.61 8.58
CA LYS A 231 -21.52 -3.89 7.40
C LYS A 231 -20.61 -3.99 6.17
N GLY A 232 -20.78 -5.02 5.35
CA GLY A 232 -20.05 -5.16 4.09
C GLY A 232 -20.56 -4.21 3.01
N PHE A 233 -19.79 -4.05 1.95
CA PHE A 233 -20.17 -3.23 0.80
C PHE A 233 -21.27 -3.92 -0.03
N GLY A 234 -22.20 -3.12 -0.53
CA GLY A 234 -23.29 -3.59 -1.39
C GLY A 234 -24.15 -4.67 -0.70
N GLN A 235 -24.19 -5.86 -1.27
CA GLN A 235 -24.95 -7.00 -0.74
C GLN A 235 -24.14 -7.86 0.27
N LYS A 236 -22.86 -7.60 0.46
CA LYS A 236 -22.06 -8.32 1.45
C LYS A 236 -22.56 -8.00 2.87
N ARG A 237 -22.85 -9.03 3.64
CA ARG A 237 -23.42 -8.87 5.01
C ARG A 237 -22.42 -8.20 5.95
N GLU A 238 -21.16 -8.62 5.91
CA GLU A 238 -20.14 -8.20 6.85
C GLU A 238 -18.79 -8.06 6.15
N MET A 239 -17.97 -7.18 6.70
CA MET A 239 -16.54 -7.03 6.48
C MET A 239 -15.84 -6.92 7.83
N LEU A 240 -14.51 -6.99 7.84
CA LEU A 240 -13.72 -6.76 9.05
C LEU A 240 -12.93 -5.46 8.95
N ALA A 241 -12.92 -4.73 10.05
CA ALA A 241 -12.03 -3.60 10.28
C ALA A 241 -11.58 -3.60 11.74
N GLY A 242 -10.46 -2.97 12.02
CA GLY A 242 -9.94 -2.92 13.39
C GLY A 242 -8.65 -2.17 13.49
N GLU A 243 -8.03 -2.25 14.65
CA GLU A 243 -6.77 -1.55 14.94
C GLU A 243 -5.92 -2.32 15.94
N LEU A 244 -4.62 -2.11 15.88
CA LEU A 244 -3.73 -2.52 16.96
C LEU A 244 -3.96 -1.55 18.13
N PRO A 245 -4.12 -2.03 19.38
CA PRO A 245 -4.34 -1.14 20.52
C PRO A 245 -3.32 0.00 20.60
N ALA A 246 -3.76 1.19 20.96
CA ALA A 246 -2.87 2.36 21.04
C ALA A 246 -1.83 2.23 22.17
N ASP A 247 -2.09 1.41 23.17
CA ASP A 247 -1.20 1.04 24.28
C ASP A 247 -0.39 -0.25 23.99
N ALA A 248 -0.50 -0.83 22.79
CA ALA A 248 0.32 -1.97 22.40
C ALA A 248 1.81 -1.64 22.54
N GLN A 249 2.57 -2.58 23.09
CA GLN A 249 4.01 -2.38 23.22
C GLN A 249 4.66 -2.40 21.83
N PRO A 250 5.41 -1.35 21.46
CA PRO A 250 6.11 -1.33 20.19
C PRO A 250 7.10 -2.48 20.09
N THR A 251 7.15 -3.13 18.92
CA THR A 251 8.16 -4.17 18.68
C THR A 251 9.57 -3.57 18.77
N PRO A 252 10.46 -4.09 19.63
CA PRO A 252 11.80 -3.53 19.77
C PRO A 252 12.58 -3.49 18.44
N HIS A 253 13.34 -2.42 18.24
CA HIS A 253 14.34 -2.37 17.18
C HIS A 253 15.66 -2.93 17.68
N PRO A 254 16.19 -4.01 17.07
CA PRO A 254 17.55 -4.42 17.36
C PRO A 254 18.54 -3.40 16.77
N ALA A 255 19.72 -3.30 17.35
CA ALA A 255 20.87 -2.57 16.84
C ALA A 255 20.61 -1.12 16.34
N PRO A 256 20.68 -0.13 17.21
CA PRO A 256 20.44 1.28 16.89
C PRO A 256 21.49 1.89 15.94
N TRP A 257 22.66 1.30 15.79
CA TRP A 257 23.78 1.84 15.00
C TRP A 257 23.53 1.92 13.49
N TYR A 258 22.62 1.13 12.92
CA TYR A 258 22.20 1.26 11.51
C TYR A 258 20.81 1.87 11.33
N ARG A 259 20.16 2.24 12.43
CA ARG A 259 18.88 2.92 12.38
C ARG A 259 19.09 4.28 11.74
N ARG A 260 18.66 4.42 10.49
CA ARG A 260 18.60 5.74 9.87
C ARG A 260 17.48 6.52 10.54
N PRO A 261 17.71 7.75 10.99
CA PRO A 261 16.63 8.65 11.43
C PRO A 261 15.59 8.73 10.30
N ALA A 262 14.32 8.83 10.66
CA ALA A 262 13.30 9.21 9.69
C ALA A 262 13.76 10.49 9.00
N ALA A 263 13.71 10.53 7.66
CA ALA A 263 14.09 11.73 6.94
C ALA A 263 13.18 12.87 7.40
N ASP A 264 13.75 13.83 8.08
CA ASP A 264 13.09 15.10 8.35
C ASP A 264 13.12 15.88 7.03
N ASN A 265 11.97 16.00 6.38
CA ASN A 265 11.87 16.66 5.08
C ASN A 265 11.79 18.18 5.18
N THR A 266 11.73 18.70 6.38
CA THR A 266 11.77 20.13 6.62
C THR A 266 13.21 20.67 6.70
N ALA A 267 14.21 19.77 6.73
CA ALA A 267 15.59 20.18 6.77
C ALA A 267 16.05 20.80 5.44
N ASP A 268 16.66 21.97 5.51
CA ASP A 268 17.42 22.54 4.39
C ASP A 268 18.72 21.76 4.23
N ILE A 269 18.94 21.21 3.04
CA ILE A 269 20.10 20.37 2.76
C ILE A 269 21.10 21.14 1.89
N ALA A 270 22.30 21.30 2.40
CA ALA A 270 23.42 21.85 1.63
C ALA A 270 24.23 20.71 1.00
N LEU A 271 24.42 20.75 -0.31
CA LEU A 271 25.34 19.86 -1.04
C LEU A 271 26.56 20.67 -1.50
N ILE A 272 27.74 20.19 -1.18
CA ILE A 272 28.99 20.84 -1.57
C ILE A 272 29.60 20.10 -2.76
N GLY A 273 29.83 20.84 -3.85
CA GLY A 273 30.43 20.35 -5.09
C GLY A 273 29.42 20.13 -6.21
N GLY A 274 29.75 20.55 -7.43
CA GLY A 274 28.92 20.49 -8.64
C GLY A 274 29.11 19.21 -9.49
N GLY A 275 29.69 18.15 -8.94
CA GLY A 275 29.93 16.89 -9.66
C GLY A 275 28.67 16.05 -9.85
N VAL A 276 28.78 14.99 -10.66
CA VAL A 276 27.65 14.08 -10.98
C VAL A 276 27.00 13.49 -9.72
N ALA A 277 27.82 13.12 -8.72
CA ALA A 277 27.31 12.57 -7.46
C ALA A 277 26.41 13.57 -6.73
N SER A 278 26.84 14.84 -6.61
CA SER A 278 26.07 15.90 -5.96
C SER A 278 24.79 16.22 -6.75
N ALA A 279 24.86 16.27 -8.09
CA ALA A 279 23.71 16.53 -8.94
C ALA A 279 22.64 15.41 -8.81
N LEU A 280 23.06 14.14 -8.84
CA LEU A 280 22.14 13.00 -8.66
C LEU A 280 21.56 12.95 -7.24
N THR A 281 22.37 13.27 -6.23
CA THR A 281 21.89 13.36 -4.85
C THR A 281 20.88 14.49 -4.69
N ALA A 282 21.16 15.68 -5.26
CA ALA A 282 20.23 16.81 -5.26
C ALA A 282 18.90 16.42 -5.91
N LEU A 283 18.94 15.80 -7.09
CA LEU A 283 17.75 15.35 -7.80
C LEU A 283 16.93 14.35 -6.98
N ALA A 284 17.58 13.38 -6.34
CA ALA A 284 16.92 12.39 -5.50
C ALA A 284 16.26 13.01 -4.26
N LEU A 285 16.88 14.02 -3.66
CA LEU A 285 16.36 14.75 -2.50
C LEU A 285 15.20 15.65 -2.89
N LEU A 286 15.34 16.43 -3.98
CA LEU A 286 14.27 17.30 -4.51
C LEU A 286 13.01 16.48 -4.86
N ARG A 287 13.17 15.31 -5.50
CA ARG A 287 12.05 14.40 -5.79
C ARG A 287 11.34 13.87 -4.54
N ARG A 288 11.98 13.94 -3.39
CA ARG A 288 11.41 13.58 -2.08
C ARG A 288 10.88 14.79 -1.31
N GLY A 289 10.85 15.96 -1.94
CA GLY A 289 10.33 17.19 -1.33
C GLY A 289 11.29 17.90 -0.38
N ALA A 290 12.58 17.54 -0.39
CA ALA A 290 13.57 18.26 0.40
C ALA A 290 13.94 19.60 -0.28
N THR A 291 14.25 20.62 0.52
CA THR A 291 14.90 21.84 0.04
C THR A 291 16.40 21.60 -0.07
N VAL A 292 16.97 21.84 -1.25
CA VAL A 292 18.40 21.54 -1.50
C VAL A 292 19.09 22.80 -2.05
N THR A 293 20.19 23.19 -1.42
CA THR A 293 21.10 24.20 -1.95
C THR A 293 22.41 23.52 -2.37
N LEU A 294 22.83 23.75 -3.61
CA LEU A 294 24.09 23.25 -4.17
C LEU A 294 25.14 24.37 -4.14
N TYR A 295 26.30 24.10 -3.56
CA TYR A 295 27.46 24.99 -3.48
C TYR A 295 28.63 24.50 -4.30
#